data_01928cbfd48d14270aa742d39e3de704
#
_entry.id   01928cbfd48d14270aa742d39e3de704
#
_cell.length_a   1.000
_cell.length_b   1.000
_cell.length_c   1.000
_cell.angle_alpha   90.00
_cell.angle_beta   90.00
_cell.angle_gamma   90.00
#
_symmetry.space_group_name_H-M   'P 1'
#
loop_
_entity.id
_entity.type
_entity.pdbx_description
1 polymer ?
#
loop_
_entity_poly.entity_id
_entity_poly.type
_entity_poly.pdbx_seq_one_letter_code
_entity_poly.pdbx_strand_id
1 'polypeptide(L)' 'MVGEGLEITEEGTLSIIDKWSKPLKELTIKVDTNTTNINNLTSRLDSLADDVSSNASDISYWSGRINSLDSSLDSC' A
#
# COMPACT_ATOMS: atom_id res chain seq x y z
N MET A 1 -30.74 -33.79 -24.10
CA MET A 1 -29.57 -34.61 -24.40
C MET A 1 -28.33 -33.99 -23.77
N VAL A 2 -27.46 -34.84 -23.27
CA VAL A 2 -26.29 -34.38 -22.56
C VAL A 2 -25.41 -33.50 -23.44
N GLY A 3 -25.23 -33.84 -24.71
CA GLY A 3 -24.40 -33.08 -25.63
C GLY A 3 -24.83 -31.64 -25.82
N GLU A 4 -26.15 -31.41 -25.77
CA GLU A 4 -26.66 -30.06 -25.99
C GLU A 4 -26.28 -29.10 -24.91
N GLY A 5 -26.21 -29.54 -23.69
CA GLY A 5 -25.86 -28.69 -22.57
C GLY A 5 -24.36 -28.51 -22.40
N LEU A 6 -23.58 -29.43 -22.95
CA LEU A 6 -22.12 -29.43 -22.79
C LEU A 6 -21.39 -29.04 -24.06
N GLU A 7 -22.04 -29.05 -25.18
CA GLU A 7 -21.41 -28.72 -26.46
C GLU A 7 -21.23 -27.22 -26.61
N ILE A 8 -19.99 -26.83 -26.76
CA ILE A 8 -19.64 -25.42 -26.98
C ILE A 8 -19.03 -25.32 -28.38
N THR A 9 -19.65 -24.53 -29.24
CA THR A 9 -19.13 -24.30 -30.58
C THR A 9 -17.93 -23.36 -30.52
N GLU A 10 -17.13 -23.34 -31.57
CA GLU A 10 -16.02 -22.41 -31.67
C GLU A 10 -16.49 -20.96 -31.55
N GLU A 11 -17.59 -20.62 -32.19
CA GLU A 11 -18.18 -19.30 -32.11
C GLU A 11 -18.62 -18.97 -30.69
N GLY A 12 -19.23 -19.92 -30.01
CA GLY A 12 -19.64 -19.76 -28.60
C GLY A 12 -18.44 -19.56 -27.70
N THR A 13 -17.38 -20.34 -27.92
CA THR A 13 -16.15 -20.24 -27.16
C THR A 13 -15.49 -18.88 -27.37
N LEU A 14 -15.36 -18.42 -28.61
CA LEU A 14 -14.79 -17.11 -28.93
C LEU A 14 -15.62 -15.99 -28.33
N SER A 15 -16.92 -16.12 -28.35
CA SER A 15 -17.82 -15.12 -27.79
C SER A 15 -17.63 -14.99 -26.28
N ILE A 16 -17.46 -16.11 -25.59
CA ILE A 16 -17.20 -16.12 -24.13
C ILE A 16 -15.85 -15.49 -23.84
N ILE A 17 -14.83 -15.85 -24.61
CA ILE A 17 -13.49 -15.29 -24.47
C ILE A 17 -13.53 -13.77 -24.65
N ASP A 18 -14.17 -13.29 -25.70
CA ASP A 18 -14.31 -11.85 -25.95
C ASP A 18 -15.04 -11.16 -24.82
N LYS A 19 -16.11 -11.78 -24.32
CA LYS A 19 -16.94 -11.19 -23.29
C LYS A 19 -16.16 -10.99 -21.98
N TRP A 20 -15.33 -11.96 -21.64
CA TRP A 20 -14.58 -11.93 -20.37
C TRP A 20 -13.16 -11.41 -20.49
N SER A 21 -12.61 -11.38 -21.68
CA SER A 21 -11.25 -10.94 -21.94
C SER A 21 -11.03 -9.49 -21.52
N LYS A 22 -11.92 -8.60 -21.88
CA LYS A 22 -11.82 -7.19 -21.52
C LYS A 22 -11.92 -6.95 -20.00
N PRO A 23 -12.96 -7.49 -19.31
CA PRO A 23 -13.03 -7.34 -17.86
C PRO A 23 -11.83 -7.94 -17.14
N LEU A 24 -11.33 -9.09 -17.56
CA LEU A 24 -10.16 -9.72 -16.95
C LEU A 24 -8.91 -8.87 -17.15
N LYS A 25 -8.73 -8.30 -18.32
CA LYS A 25 -7.62 -7.42 -18.60
C LYS A 25 -7.69 -6.16 -17.74
N GLU A 26 -8.86 -5.57 -17.61
CA GLU A 26 -9.07 -4.41 -16.76
C GLU A 26 -8.78 -4.73 -15.30
N LEU A 27 -9.21 -5.90 -14.85
CA LEU A 27 -8.96 -6.35 -13.49
C LEU A 27 -7.47 -6.55 -13.23
N THR A 28 -6.74 -7.13 -14.20
CA THR A 28 -5.30 -7.31 -14.11
C THR A 28 -4.61 -5.96 -13.96
N ILE A 29 -5.02 -4.98 -14.75
CA ILE A 29 -4.46 -3.62 -14.66
C ILE A 29 -4.71 -3.02 -13.27
N LYS A 30 -5.92 -3.18 -12.75
CA LYS A 30 -6.27 -2.67 -11.43
C LYS A 30 -5.44 -3.34 -10.34
N VAL A 31 -5.26 -4.64 -10.42
CA VAL A 31 -4.44 -5.39 -9.47
C VAL A 31 -2.99 -4.92 -9.54
N ASP A 32 -2.44 -4.76 -10.74
CA ASP A 32 -1.07 -4.27 -10.92
C ASP A 32 -0.91 -2.86 -10.36
N THR A 33 -1.86 -1.99 -10.61
CA THR A 33 -1.85 -0.63 -10.09
C THR A 33 -1.92 -0.65 -8.56
N ASN A 34 -2.78 -1.49 -8.00
CA ASN A 34 -2.91 -1.61 -6.56
C ASN A 34 -1.61 -2.12 -5.94
N THR A 35 -0.96 -3.09 -6.58
CA THR A 35 0.33 -3.61 -6.11
C THR A 35 1.38 -2.52 -6.08
N THR A 36 1.47 -1.72 -7.15
CA THR A 36 2.40 -0.60 -7.20
C THR A 36 2.09 0.42 -6.12
N ASN A 37 0.83 0.74 -5.93
CA ASN A 37 0.41 1.70 -4.90
C ASN A 37 0.74 1.18 -3.50
N ILE A 38 0.52 -0.10 -3.24
CA ILE A 38 0.84 -0.72 -1.94
C ILE A 38 2.34 -0.64 -1.68
N ASN A 39 3.17 -0.96 -2.69
CA ASN A 39 4.62 -0.88 -2.55
C ASN A 39 5.08 0.54 -2.26
N ASN A 40 4.52 1.51 -2.96
CA ASN A 40 4.83 2.93 -2.74
C ASN A 40 4.42 3.38 -1.34
N LEU A 41 3.22 2.99 -0.91
CA LEU A 41 2.73 3.33 0.42
C LEU A 41 3.57 2.68 1.51
N THR A 42 4.01 1.44 1.31
CA THR A 42 4.87 0.74 2.25
C THR A 42 6.20 1.49 2.43
N SER A 43 6.81 1.92 1.33
CA SER A 43 8.06 2.68 1.38
C SER A 43 7.87 4.02 2.11
N ARG A 44 6.76 4.69 1.83
CA ARG A 44 6.46 5.97 2.47
C ARG A 44 6.21 5.79 3.96
N LEU A 45 5.54 4.71 4.33
CA LEU A 45 5.29 4.39 5.73
C LEU A 45 6.58 4.10 6.47
N ASP A 46 7.50 3.36 5.86
CA ASP A 46 8.81 3.07 6.46
C ASP A 46 9.59 4.36 6.70
N SER A 47 9.61 5.26 5.71
CA SER A 47 10.28 6.55 5.84
C SER A 47 9.64 7.40 6.93
N LEU A 48 8.31 7.38 7.01
CA LEU A 48 7.59 8.13 8.02
C LEU A 48 7.88 7.57 9.42
N ALA A 49 7.94 6.25 9.56
CA ALA A 49 8.27 5.62 10.84
C ALA A 49 9.66 6.02 11.30
N ASP A 50 10.62 6.09 10.37
CA ASP A 50 11.98 6.54 10.69
C ASP A 50 11.97 8.00 11.12
N ASP A 51 11.22 8.84 10.43
CA ASP A 51 11.12 10.26 10.77
C ASP A 51 10.49 10.45 12.15
N VAL A 52 9.45 9.69 12.45
CA VAL A 52 8.80 9.73 13.77
C VAL A 52 9.78 9.30 14.86
N SER A 53 10.55 8.25 14.63
CA SER A 53 11.58 7.79 15.58
C SER A 53 12.63 8.87 15.81
N SER A 54 13.11 9.50 14.75
CA SER A 54 14.08 10.59 14.86
C SER A 54 13.51 11.76 15.63
N ASN A 55 12.26 12.12 15.34
CA ASN A 55 11.60 13.22 16.03
C ASN A 55 11.43 12.92 17.51
N ALA A 56 11.07 11.68 17.84
CA ALA A 56 10.94 11.26 19.25
C ALA A 56 12.27 11.36 20.00
N SER A 57 13.36 10.95 19.34
CA SER A 57 14.71 11.08 19.92
C SER A 57 15.07 12.54 20.14
N ASP A 58 14.78 13.39 19.18
CA ASP A 58 15.05 14.82 19.27
C ASP A 58 14.26 15.46 20.42
N ILE A 59 13.00 15.09 20.55
CA ILE A 59 12.14 15.58 21.63
C ILE A 59 12.73 15.19 22.97
N SER A 60 13.14 13.93 23.13
CA SER A 60 13.74 13.45 24.37
C SER A 60 15.04 14.21 24.70
N TYR A 61 15.88 14.42 23.68
CA TYR A 61 17.13 15.13 23.85
C TYR A 61 16.88 16.57 24.32
N TRP A 62 15.99 17.28 23.65
CA TRP A 62 15.72 18.69 23.97
C TRP A 62 14.94 18.84 25.28
N SER A 63 14.11 17.85 25.64
CA SER A 63 13.45 17.84 26.95
C SER A 63 14.48 17.75 28.05
N GLY A 64 15.50 16.90 27.87
CA GLY A 64 16.59 16.79 28.83
C GLY A 64 17.38 18.07 28.95
N ARG A 65 17.62 18.74 27.81
CA ARG A 65 18.34 20.02 27.81
C ARG A 65 17.56 21.12 28.50
N ILE A 66 16.25 21.15 28.28
CA ILE A 66 15.36 22.11 28.92
C ILE A 66 15.35 21.89 30.43
N ASN A 67 15.26 20.63 30.87
CA ASN A 67 15.29 20.30 32.29
C ASN A 67 16.63 20.72 32.92
N SER A 68 17.74 20.51 32.23
CA SER A 68 19.05 20.93 32.70
C SER A 68 19.16 22.43 32.86
N LEU A 69 18.63 23.17 31.88
CA LEU A 69 18.62 24.62 31.94
C LEU A 69 17.74 25.14 33.06
N ASP A 70 16.58 24.52 33.27
CA ASP A 70 15.68 24.88 34.34
C ASP A 70 16.35 24.71 35.68
N SER A 71 17.03 23.57 35.88
CA SER A 71 17.80 23.31 37.13
C SER A 71 18.92 24.34 37.30
N SER A 72 19.61 24.70 36.22
CA SER A 72 20.67 25.70 36.27
C SER A 72 20.14 27.08 36.69
N LEU A 73 18.95 27.43 36.14
CA LEU A 73 18.32 28.70 36.51
C LEU A 73 17.90 28.71 37.97
N ASP A 74 17.35 27.60 38.46
CA ASP A 74 16.96 27.48 39.86
C ASP A 74 18.15 27.60 40.80
N SER A 75 19.29 27.07 40.35
CA SER A 75 20.54 27.12 41.17
C SER A 75 21.21 28.48 41.14
N CYS A 76 20.87 29.30 40.17
CA CYS A 76 21.34 30.65 40.12
C CYS A 76 20.53 31.52 41.06
#